data_2668d48573701b1de526b0f623162360
#
_entry.id   2668d48573701b1de526b0f623162360
#
_cell.length_a   1.000
_cell.length_b   1.000
_cell.length_c   1.000
_cell.angle_alpha   90.00
_cell.angle_beta   90.00
_cell.angle_gamma   90.00
#
_symmetry.space_group_name_H-M   'P 1'
#
loop_
_entity.id
_entity.type
_entity.pdbx_description
1 polymer ?
#
loop_
_entity_poly.entity_id
_entity_poly.type
_entity_poly.pdbx_seq_one_letter_code
_entity_poly.pdbx_strand_id
1 'polypeptide(L)'
;MTTTENAQPRLKTRYREEIKTALNDEFKYANVMQIPGVVKVVVNMGVGDAARDAKLINGAVTDLAAITGQKPEIRKARKSIAQFKLREGMPIGARVTLRGDRMWEFLDRLVSIALPRIRDFRGLSPKQFDGKGNYTFGLTEQSMFHEIDVDSIDRPRGMDITVVTSATNDDEGRALLRQLGFPFKEN
;
A
#
# COMPACT_ATOMS: atom_id res chain seq x y z
N MET A 1 3.31 -34.50 -12.02
CA MET A 1 3.88 -33.25 -11.43
C MET A 1 3.37 -32.09 -12.26
N THR A 2 2.26 -31.49 -11.86
CA THR A 2 1.69 -30.31 -12.53
C THR A 2 2.58 -29.12 -12.19
N THR A 3 3.37 -28.68 -13.13
CA THR A 3 4.04 -27.37 -13.11
C THR A 3 2.95 -26.32 -13.02
N THR A 4 2.75 -25.75 -11.84
CA THR A 4 2.02 -24.50 -11.67
C THR A 4 2.81 -23.46 -12.46
N GLU A 5 2.40 -23.17 -13.70
CA GLU A 5 2.82 -21.99 -14.41
C GLU A 5 2.57 -20.82 -13.45
N ASN A 6 3.64 -20.14 -13.04
CA ASN A 6 3.55 -18.90 -12.29
C ASN A 6 2.83 -17.89 -13.18
N ALA A 7 1.51 -17.85 -13.09
CA ALA A 7 0.70 -16.88 -13.80
C ALA A 7 1.19 -15.49 -13.40
N GLN A 8 1.68 -14.74 -14.37
CA GLN A 8 2.14 -13.37 -14.11
C GLN A 8 0.96 -12.52 -13.59
N PRO A 9 1.17 -11.65 -12.59
CA PRO A 9 0.12 -10.78 -12.09
C PRO A 9 -0.48 -9.94 -13.23
N ARG A 10 -1.81 -9.94 -13.34
CA ARG A 10 -2.56 -9.25 -14.40
C ARG A 10 -2.14 -7.78 -14.55
N LEU A 11 -2.02 -7.05 -13.44
CA LEU A 11 -1.66 -5.63 -13.44
C LEU A 11 -0.21 -5.41 -13.92
N LYS A 12 0.69 -6.36 -13.66
CA LYS A 12 2.07 -6.32 -14.16
C LYS A 12 2.14 -6.46 -15.67
N THR A 13 1.36 -7.39 -16.24
CA THR A 13 1.24 -7.58 -17.69
C THR A 13 0.68 -6.33 -18.34
N ARG A 14 -0.44 -5.80 -17.83
CA ARG A 14 -1.05 -4.55 -18.30
C ARG A 14 -0.08 -3.36 -18.24
N TYR A 15 0.71 -3.24 -17.16
CA TYR A 15 1.73 -2.20 -17.05
C TYR A 15 2.76 -2.30 -18.18
N ARG A 16 3.20 -3.52 -18.55
CA ARG A 16 4.22 -3.73 -19.57
C ARG A 16 3.72 -3.49 -20.98
N GLU A 17 2.50 -3.90 -21.29
CA GLU A 17 1.93 -3.91 -22.63
C GLU A 17 1.25 -2.58 -22.98
N GLU A 18 0.50 -2.01 -22.07
CA GLU A 18 -0.34 -0.84 -22.31
C GLU A 18 0.20 0.44 -21.65
N ILE A 19 0.41 0.40 -20.31
CA ILE A 19 0.65 1.61 -19.52
C ILE A 19 2.00 2.27 -19.87
N LYS A 20 3.05 1.49 -20.09
CA LYS A 20 4.35 2.02 -20.52
C LYS A 20 4.26 2.80 -21.82
N THR A 21 3.52 2.29 -22.79
CA THR A 21 3.33 2.95 -24.09
C THR A 21 2.53 4.24 -23.91
N ALA A 22 1.42 4.19 -23.16
CA ALA A 22 0.60 5.38 -22.89
C ALA A 22 1.38 6.49 -22.17
N LEU A 23 2.20 6.14 -21.17
CA LEU A 23 3.04 7.11 -20.47
C LEU A 23 4.14 7.70 -21.36
N ASN A 24 4.71 6.90 -22.26
CA ASN A 24 5.70 7.39 -23.21
C ASN A 24 5.09 8.36 -24.24
N ASP A 25 3.87 8.11 -24.66
CA ASP A 25 3.14 8.98 -25.60
C ASP A 25 2.75 10.33 -24.93
N GLU A 26 2.41 10.29 -23.64
CA GLU A 26 2.02 11.47 -22.87
C GLU A 26 3.23 12.38 -22.55
N PHE A 27 4.34 11.80 -22.06
CA PHE A 27 5.50 12.56 -21.58
C PHE A 27 6.68 12.59 -22.56
N LYS A 28 6.65 11.78 -23.63
CA LYS A 28 7.69 11.73 -24.68
C LYS A 28 9.11 11.56 -24.16
N TYR A 29 9.31 10.53 -23.34
CA TYR A 29 10.62 10.23 -22.75
C TYR A 29 11.67 9.93 -23.83
N ALA A 30 12.87 10.46 -23.64
CA ALA A 30 14.00 10.21 -24.54
C ALA A 30 14.52 8.77 -24.45
N ASN A 31 14.31 8.10 -23.31
CA ASN A 31 14.73 6.71 -23.07
C ASN A 31 13.62 5.92 -22.37
N VAL A 32 13.38 4.71 -22.85
CA VAL A 32 12.39 3.77 -22.26
C VAL A 32 12.65 3.48 -20.78
N MET A 33 13.90 3.60 -20.32
CA MET A 33 14.26 3.42 -18.90
C MET A 33 13.83 4.57 -17.99
N GLN A 34 13.45 5.72 -18.55
CA GLN A 34 12.93 6.87 -17.80
C GLN A 34 11.44 6.73 -17.47
N ILE A 35 10.74 5.83 -18.16
CA ILE A 35 9.30 5.63 -17.93
C ILE A 35 9.06 5.22 -16.47
N PRO A 36 8.21 5.95 -15.72
CA PRO A 36 7.98 5.68 -14.32
C PRO A 36 7.31 4.31 -14.10
N GLY A 37 7.73 3.64 -13.05
CA GLY A 37 7.17 2.37 -12.62
C GLY A 37 7.02 2.30 -11.11
N VAL A 38 6.28 1.30 -10.61
CA VAL A 38 6.16 1.06 -9.18
C VAL A 38 7.38 0.27 -8.70
N VAL A 39 8.07 0.81 -7.69
CA VAL A 39 9.29 0.22 -7.11
C VAL A 39 8.95 -0.68 -5.93
N LYS A 40 8.09 -0.22 -5.04
CA LYS A 40 7.63 -0.93 -3.85
C LYS A 40 6.33 -0.35 -3.33
N VAL A 41 5.61 -1.15 -2.56
CA VAL A 41 4.48 -0.69 -1.75
C VAL A 41 4.80 -0.95 -0.28
N VAL A 42 4.60 0.03 0.56
CA VAL A 42 4.78 -0.07 2.01
C VAL A 42 3.41 0.04 2.65
N VAL A 43 3.03 -0.97 3.42
CA VAL A 43 1.82 -0.95 4.24
C VAL A 43 2.24 -0.83 5.69
N ASN A 44 1.76 0.19 6.37
CA ASN A 44 2.06 0.46 7.77
C ASN A 44 0.76 0.48 8.59
N MET A 45 0.76 -0.21 9.71
CA MET A 45 -0.33 -0.21 10.66
C MET A 45 0.19 0.32 12.00
N GLY A 46 -0.28 1.50 12.40
CA GLY A 46 0.05 2.11 13.68
C GLY A 46 -0.80 1.52 14.80
N VAL A 47 -0.18 0.99 15.86
CA VAL A 47 -0.85 0.42 17.03
C VAL A 47 -0.34 1.14 18.27
N GLY A 48 -0.74 2.40 18.47
CA GLY A 48 -0.30 3.21 19.60
C GLY A 48 -0.66 2.61 20.96
N ASP A 49 -1.80 1.93 21.06
CA ASP A 49 -2.24 1.24 22.27
C ASP A 49 -1.37 0.05 22.66
N ALA A 50 -0.57 -0.49 21.74
CA ALA A 50 0.40 -1.55 22.03
C ALA A 50 1.48 -1.10 23.04
N ALA A 51 1.67 0.19 23.25
CA ALA A 51 2.51 0.72 24.31
C ALA A 51 1.96 0.40 25.71
N ARG A 52 0.62 0.21 25.85
CA ARG A 52 -0.05 -0.16 27.08
C ARG A 52 -0.26 -1.67 27.21
N ASP A 53 -0.61 -2.31 26.09
CA ASP A 53 -0.81 -3.76 26.00
C ASP A 53 -0.11 -4.31 24.75
N ALA A 54 1.05 -4.91 24.97
CA ALA A 54 1.88 -5.47 23.90
C ALA A 54 1.17 -6.60 23.10
N LYS A 55 0.12 -7.22 23.64
CA LYS A 55 -0.66 -8.27 22.94
C LYS A 55 -1.41 -7.73 21.74
N LEU A 56 -1.80 -6.44 21.75
CA LEU A 56 -2.54 -5.80 20.66
C LEU A 56 -1.75 -5.77 19.33
N ILE A 57 -0.41 -5.86 19.40
CA ILE A 57 0.42 -5.91 18.21
C ILE A 57 0.23 -7.22 17.42
N ASN A 58 -0.10 -8.31 18.11
CA ASN A 58 -0.26 -9.63 17.47
C ASN A 58 -1.44 -9.63 16.49
N GLY A 59 -2.57 -9.02 16.85
CA GLY A 59 -3.71 -8.84 15.95
C GLY A 59 -3.30 -8.08 14.67
N ALA A 60 -2.61 -6.94 14.83
CA ALA A 60 -2.13 -6.18 13.67
C ALA A 60 -1.15 -6.97 12.79
N VAL A 61 -0.28 -7.78 13.38
CA VAL A 61 0.64 -8.65 12.64
C VAL A 61 -0.11 -9.73 11.87
N THR A 62 -1.13 -10.34 12.50
CA THR A 62 -1.98 -11.36 11.85
C THR A 62 -2.75 -10.75 10.69
N ASP A 63 -3.42 -9.61 10.89
CA ASP A 63 -4.20 -8.92 9.87
C ASP A 63 -3.32 -8.53 8.67
N LEU A 64 -2.18 -7.88 8.92
CA LEU A 64 -1.25 -7.52 7.85
C LEU A 64 -0.68 -8.73 7.12
N ALA A 65 -0.41 -9.84 7.83
CA ALA A 65 0.08 -11.06 7.19
C ALA A 65 -0.99 -11.67 6.27
N ALA A 66 -2.26 -11.66 6.69
CA ALA A 66 -3.39 -12.12 5.87
C ALA A 66 -3.56 -11.25 4.61
N ILE A 67 -3.57 -9.92 4.76
CA ILE A 67 -3.75 -8.96 3.66
C ILE A 67 -2.61 -9.04 2.64
N THR A 68 -1.36 -9.10 3.12
CA THR A 68 -0.18 -8.94 2.25
C THR A 68 0.46 -10.26 1.81
N GLY A 69 0.10 -11.37 2.46
CA GLY A 69 0.74 -12.67 2.25
C GLY A 69 2.21 -12.72 2.66
N GLN A 70 2.68 -11.73 3.45
CA GLN A 70 4.06 -11.64 3.91
C GLN A 70 4.09 -11.30 5.41
N LYS A 71 5.01 -11.93 6.16
CA LYS A 71 5.18 -11.67 7.60
C LYS A 71 5.59 -10.21 7.84
N PRO A 72 4.82 -9.46 8.65
CA PRO A 72 5.14 -8.07 8.98
C PRO A 72 6.35 -7.93 9.90
N GLU A 73 7.04 -6.81 9.76
CA GLU A 73 8.08 -6.35 10.69
C GLU A 73 7.43 -5.55 11.83
N ILE A 74 7.68 -5.91 13.07
CA ILE A 74 7.22 -5.13 14.23
C ILE A 74 8.10 -3.90 14.37
N ARG A 75 7.47 -2.72 14.39
CA ARG A 75 8.16 -1.44 14.58
C ARG A 75 8.17 -1.06 16.05
N LYS A 76 9.38 -0.80 16.56
CA LYS A 76 9.63 -0.41 17.93
C LYS A 76 9.87 1.10 18.05
N ALA A 77 9.50 1.68 19.17
CA ALA A 77 9.77 3.08 19.48
C ALA A 77 11.26 3.37 19.51
N ARG A 78 11.69 4.45 18.88
CA ARG A 78 13.08 4.89 18.82
C ARG A 78 13.49 5.81 19.97
N LYS A 79 12.50 6.46 20.61
CA LYS A 79 12.70 7.40 21.72
C LYS A 79 11.63 7.18 22.78
N SER A 80 11.99 7.47 24.03
CA SER A 80 11.05 7.50 25.14
C SER A 80 10.34 8.85 25.17
N ILE A 81 9.00 8.85 25.29
CA ILE A 81 8.18 10.05 25.38
C ILE A 81 7.20 9.87 26.56
N ALA A 82 7.46 10.57 27.66
CA ALA A 82 6.70 10.42 28.90
C ALA A 82 5.19 10.75 28.73
N GLN A 83 4.87 11.76 27.94
CA GLN A 83 3.48 12.19 27.66
C GLN A 83 2.64 11.06 27.06
N PHE A 84 3.22 10.22 26.21
CA PHE A 84 2.55 9.07 25.60
C PHE A 84 2.77 7.76 26.37
N LYS A 85 3.41 7.81 27.53
CA LYS A 85 3.80 6.63 28.33
C LYS A 85 4.61 5.61 27.54
N LEU A 86 5.44 6.11 26.59
CA LEU A 86 6.20 5.34 25.64
C LEU A 86 7.65 5.26 26.09
N ARG A 87 8.22 4.05 26.10
CA ARG A 87 9.66 3.81 26.30
C ARG A 87 10.29 3.31 25.00
N GLU A 88 11.56 3.60 24.83
CA GLU A 88 12.37 3.05 23.75
C GLU A 88 12.30 1.52 23.74
N GLY A 89 12.19 0.92 22.55
CA GLY A 89 12.07 -0.52 22.37
C GLY A 89 10.66 -1.09 22.47
N MET A 90 9.65 -0.32 22.93
CA MET A 90 8.27 -0.79 22.96
C MET A 90 7.70 -0.98 21.55
N PRO A 91 6.93 -2.06 21.28
CA PRO A 91 6.25 -2.25 19.99
C PRO A 91 5.14 -1.22 19.84
N ILE A 92 5.11 -0.51 18.70
CA ILE A 92 4.15 0.55 18.40
C ILE A 92 3.44 0.42 17.06
N GLY A 93 3.81 -0.56 16.26
CA GLY A 93 3.19 -0.78 14.96
C GLY A 93 3.78 -1.96 14.23
N ALA A 94 3.20 -2.27 13.08
CA ALA A 94 3.66 -3.29 12.16
C ALA A 94 3.77 -2.72 10.74
N ARG A 95 4.76 -3.16 9.98
CA ARG A 95 5.00 -2.70 8.61
C ARG A 95 5.35 -3.86 7.69
N VAL A 96 4.85 -3.78 6.46
CA VAL A 96 5.25 -4.68 5.37
C VAL A 96 5.76 -3.85 4.20
N THR A 97 6.82 -4.34 3.56
CA THR A 97 7.31 -3.80 2.29
C THR A 97 7.16 -4.85 1.22
N LEU A 98 6.31 -4.58 0.24
CA LEU A 98 6.03 -5.47 -0.89
C LEU A 98 6.83 -5.04 -2.12
N ARG A 99 7.37 -6.04 -2.85
CA ARG A 99 8.12 -5.86 -4.10
C ARG A 99 7.79 -6.99 -5.08
N GLY A 100 8.13 -6.80 -6.34
CA GLY A 100 7.95 -7.81 -7.38
C GLY A 100 6.49 -8.23 -7.56
N ASP A 101 6.23 -9.50 -7.77
CA ASP A 101 4.89 -10.00 -8.12
C ASP A 101 3.87 -9.82 -6.99
N ARG A 102 4.28 -10.01 -5.74
CA ARG A 102 3.42 -9.76 -4.57
C ARG A 102 2.93 -8.30 -4.49
N MET A 103 3.77 -7.35 -4.87
CA MET A 103 3.40 -5.93 -4.94
C MET A 103 2.31 -5.71 -5.99
N TRP A 104 2.45 -6.30 -7.19
CA TRP A 104 1.47 -6.16 -8.25
C TRP A 104 0.14 -6.80 -7.92
N GLU A 105 0.14 -7.99 -7.32
CA GLU A 105 -1.07 -8.66 -6.83
C GLU A 105 -1.78 -7.86 -5.74
N PHE A 106 -1.01 -7.31 -4.79
CA PHE A 106 -1.57 -6.45 -3.75
C PHE A 106 -2.21 -5.19 -4.34
N LEU A 107 -1.55 -4.51 -5.28
CA LEU A 107 -2.09 -3.33 -5.96
C LEU A 107 -3.36 -3.64 -6.74
N ASP A 108 -3.41 -4.77 -7.44
CA ASP A 108 -4.60 -5.18 -8.19
C ASP A 108 -5.79 -5.42 -7.25
N ARG A 109 -5.61 -6.14 -6.15
CA ARG A 109 -6.67 -6.34 -5.14
C ARG A 109 -7.09 -5.04 -4.46
N LEU A 110 -6.13 -4.17 -4.15
CA LEU A 110 -6.38 -2.88 -3.54
C LEU A 110 -7.30 -2.02 -4.42
N VAL A 111 -6.98 -1.88 -5.69
CA VAL A 111 -7.72 -1.02 -6.63
C VAL A 111 -9.05 -1.65 -7.05
N SER A 112 -9.06 -2.96 -7.33
CA SER A 112 -10.24 -3.64 -7.89
C SER A 112 -11.25 -4.06 -6.83
N ILE A 113 -10.82 -4.34 -5.60
CA ILE A 113 -11.68 -4.92 -4.56
C ILE A 113 -11.77 -4.02 -3.33
N ALA A 114 -10.63 -3.63 -2.73
CA ALA A 114 -10.64 -2.96 -1.43
C ALA A 114 -11.17 -1.53 -1.51
N LEU A 115 -10.68 -0.70 -2.45
CA LEU A 115 -11.10 0.69 -2.58
C LEU A 115 -12.61 0.83 -2.88
N PRO A 116 -13.24 0.05 -3.79
CA PRO A 116 -14.68 0.14 -4.03
C PRO A 116 -15.56 -0.28 -2.84
N ARG A 117 -15.02 -1.06 -1.89
CA ARG A 117 -15.74 -1.49 -0.68
C ARG A 117 -15.76 -0.46 0.44
N ILE A 118 -14.99 0.62 0.32
CA ILE A 118 -14.98 1.70 1.30
C ILE A 118 -16.35 2.37 1.30
N ARG A 119 -16.97 2.46 2.49
CA ARG A 119 -18.24 3.17 2.65
C ARG A 119 -18.06 4.65 2.28
N ASP A 120 -18.97 5.21 1.50
CA ASP A 120 -18.97 6.62 1.06
C ASP A 120 -17.68 7.06 0.35
N PHE A 121 -17.07 6.14 -0.40
CA PHE A 121 -15.84 6.42 -1.14
C PHE A 121 -16.07 7.47 -2.24
N ARG A 122 -15.36 8.60 -2.12
CA ARG A 122 -15.44 9.74 -3.07
C ARG A 122 -14.16 9.91 -3.89
N GLY A 123 -13.31 8.90 -3.95
CA GLY A 123 -12.00 8.96 -4.61
C GLY A 123 -10.87 9.41 -3.68
N LEU A 124 -9.65 9.16 -4.14
CA LEU A 124 -8.41 9.49 -3.44
C LEU A 124 -8.01 10.93 -3.70
N SER A 125 -7.45 11.61 -2.71
CA SER A 125 -7.01 13.00 -2.86
C SER A 125 -5.77 13.10 -3.75
N PRO A 126 -5.78 13.93 -4.82
CA PRO A 126 -4.60 14.10 -5.67
C PRO A 126 -3.46 14.91 -5.00
N LYS A 127 -3.67 15.43 -3.78
CA LYS A 127 -2.70 16.28 -3.06
C LYS A 127 -1.78 15.50 -2.11
N GLN A 128 -1.86 14.18 -2.10
CA GLN A 128 -1.10 13.32 -1.17
C GLN A 128 0.20 12.77 -1.76
N PHE A 129 0.74 13.44 -2.77
CA PHE A 129 2.07 13.19 -3.30
C PHE A 129 3.14 13.93 -2.47
N ASP A 130 4.37 13.43 -2.49
CA ASP A 130 5.50 13.93 -1.69
C ASP A 130 6.43 14.89 -2.46
N GLY A 131 6.10 15.30 -3.67
CA GLY A 131 6.95 16.11 -4.55
C GLY A 131 7.93 15.31 -5.42
N LYS A 132 7.98 13.96 -5.21
CA LYS A 132 8.86 13.02 -5.94
C LYS A 132 8.09 11.87 -6.57
N GLY A 133 6.80 12.05 -6.78
CA GLY A 133 5.93 11.05 -7.39
C GLY A 133 5.57 9.86 -6.51
N ASN A 134 5.89 9.86 -5.22
CA ASN A 134 5.40 8.84 -4.29
C ASN A 134 4.05 9.26 -3.72
N TYR A 135 3.16 8.30 -3.54
CA TYR A 135 1.81 8.54 -3.11
C TYR A 135 1.50 7.79 -1.81
N THR A 136 0.94 8.50 -0.81
CA THR A 136 0.57 7.89 0.47
C THR A 136 -0.88 8.23 0.80
N PHE A 137 -1.67 7.24 1.20
CA PHE A 137 -3.04 7.43 1.65
C PHE A 137 -3.36 6.49 2.81
N GLY A 138 -4.28 6.93 3.67
CA GLY A 138 -4.76 6.16 4.80
C GLY A 138 -6.06 5.45 4.50
N LEU A 139 -6.20 4.24 5.04
CA LEU A 139 -7.44 3.49 5.13
C LEU A 139 -7.87 3.44 6.59
N THR A 140 -9.15 3.63 6.85
CA THR A 140 -9.68 3.72 8.22
C THR A 140 -9.82 2.37 8.90
N GLU A 141 -10.08 1.31 8.14
CA GLU A 141 -10.36 -0.03 8.65
C GLU A 141 -9.75 -1.13 7.80
N GLN A 142 -9.34 -2.23 8.43
CA GLN A 142 -8.85 -3.43 7.74
C GLN A 142 -9.96 -4.26 7.11
N SER A 143 -11.22 -4.10 7.55
CA SER A 143 -12.39 -4.89 7.11
C SER A 143 -12.74 -4.77 5.62
N MET A 144 -12.19 -3.76 4.94
CA MET A 144 -12.38 -3.60 3.49
C MET A 144 -11.64 -4.64 2.65
N PHE A 145 -10.62 -5.28 3.22
CA PHE A 145 -9.93 -6.39 2.57
C PHE A 145 -10.71 -7.67 2.77
N HIS A 146 -10.97 -8.40 1.67
CA HIS A 146 -11.78 -9.63 1.71
C HIS A 146 -11.06 -10.81 2.38
N GLU A 147 -9.75 -10.71 2.55
CA GLU A 147 -8.92 -11.70 3.23
C GLU A 147 -9.11 -11.70 4.75
N ILE A 148 -9.74 -10.65 5.27
CA ILE A 148 -10.01 -10.50 6.70
C ILE A 148 -11.43 -10.94 6.99
N ASP A 149 -11.56 -11.92 7.87
CA ASP A 149 -12.84 -12.28 8.45
C ASP A 149 -13.26 -11.24 9.50
N VAL A 150 -14.40 -10.59 9.25
CA VAL A 150 -14.92 -9.52 10.11
C VAL A 150 -15.16 -10.01 11.53
N ASP A 151 -15.57 -11.28 11.69
CA ASP A 151 -15.85 -11.88 13.01
C ASP A 151 -14.57 -12.17 13.80
N SER A 152 -13.43 -12.25 13.13
CA SER A 152 -12.11 -12.47 13.75
C SER A 152 -11.42 -11.17 14.19
N ILE A 153 -11.97 -10.01 13.82
CA ILE A 153 -11.39 -8.70 14.15
C ILE A 153 -11.58 -8.41 15.62
N ASP A 154 -10.50 -8.36 16.37
CA ASP A 154 -10.51 -7.93 17.78
C ASP A 154 -10.75 -6.42 17.91
N ARG A 155 -10.26 -5.63 16.96
CA ARG A 155 -10.36 -4.17 16.96
C ARG A 155 -10.20 -3.58 15.56
N PRO A 156 -11.02 -2.57 15.17
CA PRO A 156 -10.79 -1.82 13.95
C PRO A 156 -9.42 -1.10 14.01
N ARG A 157 -8.62 -1.26 12.96
CA ARG A 157 -7.31 -0.61 12.82
C ARG A 157 -7.19 0.03 11.46
N GLY A 158 -6.76 1.29 11.47
CA GLY A 158 -6.37 1.98 10.25
C GLY A 158 -4.99 1.55 9.76
N MET A 159 -4.73 1.78 8.49
CA MET A 159 -3.42 1.55 7.90
C MET A 159 -3.08 2.63 6.88
N ASP A 160 -1.77 2.90 6.73
CA ASP A 160 -1.24 3.78 5.70
C ASP A 160 -0.62 2.95 4.60
N ILE A 161 -0.96 3.25 3.36
CA ILE A 161 -0.40 2.60 2.17
C ILE A 161 0.40 3.64 1.40
N THR A 162 1.70 3.37 1.24
CA THR A 162 2.61 4.22 0.47
C THR A 162 3.04 3.47 -0.78
N VAL A 163 2.71 4.02 -1.94
CA VAL A 163 3.17 3.54 -3.24
C VAL A 163 4.40 4.36 -3.63
N VAL A 164 5.55 3.69 -3.66
CA VAL A 164 6.83 4.31 -4.05
C VAL A 164 7.05 4.03 -5.53
N THR A 165 7.21 5.10 -6.30
CA THR A 165 7.43 5.04 -7.75
C THR A 165 8.85 5.46 -8.11
N SER A 166 9.22 5.28 -9.37
CA SER A 166 10.47 5.80 -9.94
C SER A 166 10.26 7.12 -10.69
N ALA A 167 9.08 7.74 -10.55
CA ALA A 167 8.80 9.05 -11.13
C ALA A 167 9.72 10.13 -10.56
N THR A 168 10.02 11.15 -11.34
CA THR A 168 10.85 12.28 -10.92
C THR A 168 10.01 13.40 -10.31
N ASN A 169 8.74 13.49 -10.66
CA ASN A 169 7.80 14.49 -10.21
C ASN A 169 6.41 13.90 -9.94
N ASP A 170 5.54 14.70 -9.32
CA ASP A 170 4.19 14.26 -8.94
C ASP A 170 3.25 14.07 -10.14
N ASP A 171 3.47 14.80 -11.23
CA ASP A 171 2.62 14.67 -12.42
C ASP A 171 2.82 13.32 -13.12
N GLU A 172 4.08 12.89 -13.25
CA GLU A 172 4.41 11.55 -13.75
C GLU A 172 3.88 10.45 -12.82
N GLY A 173 4.04 10.63 -11.50
CA GLY A 173 3.51 9.70 -10.49
C GLY A 173 1.98 9.61 -10.56
N ARG A 174 1.29 10.74 -10.73
CA ARG A 174 -0.16 10.80 -10.86
C ARG A 174 -0.65 10.12 -12.13
N ALA A 175 0.00 10.38 -13.26
CA ALA A 175 -0.32 9.75 -14.54
C ALA A 175 -0.16 8.22 -14.44
N LEU A 176 0.96 7.74 -13.87
CA LEU A 176 1.20 6.32 -13.62
C LEU A 176 0.09 5.68 -12.79
N LEU A 177 -0.24 6.27 -11.63
CA LEU A 177 -1.27 5.71 -10.75
C LEU A 177 -2.66 5.76 -11.36
N ARG A 178 -2.98 6.82 -12.15
CA ARG A 178 -4.24 6.90 -12.89
C ARG A 178 -4.35 5.78 -13.92
N GLN A 179 -3.31 5.50 -14.68
CA GLN A 179 -3.26 4.39 -15.64
C GLN A 179 -3.36 3.02 -14.96
N LEU A 180 -2.85 2.87 -13.74
CA LEU A 180 -3.02 1.68 -12.92
C LEU A 180 -4.44 1.50 -12.37
N GLY A 181 -5.31 2.52 -12.52
CA GLY A 181 -6.70 2.45 -12.10
C GLY A 181 -6.99 3.05 -10.73
N PHE A 182 -6.08 3.83 -10.14
CA PHE A 182 -6.36 4.53 -8.89
C PHE A 182 -7.45 5.59 -9.10
N PRO A 183 -8.55 5.53 -8.35
CA PRO A 183 -9.68 6.45 -8.48
C PRO A 183 -9.38 7.77 -7.77
N PHE A 184 -8.74 8.71 -8.45
CA PHE A 184 -8.56 10.07 -7.92
C PHE A 184 -9.84 10.88 -8.00
N LYS A 185 -10.04 11.78 -7.03
CA LYS A 185 -11.12 12.78 -7.10
C LYS A 185 -10.87 13.70 -8.27
N GLU A 186 -11.91 13.92 -9.07
CA GLU A 186 -11.95 15.04 -10.00
C GLU A 186 -12.17 16.33 -9.19
N ASN A 187 -11.40 17.36 -9.50
CA ASN A 187 -11.54 18.69 -8.84
C ASN A 187 -12.76 19.42 -9.38
#